data_6f783e9b412fdf144b085d117c9cabd6
#
_entry.id   6f783e9b412fdf144b085d117c9cabd6
#
_cell.length_a   1.000
_cell.length_b   1.000
_cell.length_c   1.000
_cell.angle_alpha   90.00
_cell.angle_beta   90.00
_cell.angle_gamma   90.00
#
_symmetry.space_group_name_H-M   'P 1'
#
loop_
_entity.id
_entity.type
_entity.pdbx_description
1 polymer ?
#
loop_
_entity_poly.entity_id
_entity_poly.type
_entity_poly.pdbx_seq_one_letter_code
_entity_poly.pdbx_strand_id
1 'polypeptide(L)'
;MKEDDIEIIYKNLHLDFVNKYFKNEKQQQKIHKNHNEWYKIHISSFDYSIYVFEDEKNDFVAMASYEVLTDTAKVKIYLNKYFRNKGYSQKILSESIGKFLQDNKEVKYLQAYILEENIASKKIFENAGFNYNNEKEICNDGLEYQIFIKKLQ
;
A
#
# COMPACT_ATOMS: atom_id res chain seq x y z
N MET A 1 -7.07 1.53 -10.73
CA MET A 1 -8.11 1.84 -9.73
C MET A 1 -9.18 2.72 -10.37
N LYS A 2 -10.44 2.48 -10.07
CA LYS A 2 -11.58 3.26 -10.54
C LYS A 2 -12.10 4.13 -9.39
N GLU A 3 -12.90 5.15 -9.71
CA GLU A 3 -13.48 6.03 -8.69
C GLU A 3 -14.36 5.27 -7.70
N ASP A 4 -15.09 4.26 -8.18
CA ASP A 4 -15.94 3.39 -7.37
C ASP A 4 -15.15 2.54 -6.34
N ASP A 5 -13.86 2.28 -6.60
CA ASP A 5 -12.99 1.52 -5.69
C ASP A 5 -12.65 2.30 -4.42
N ILE A 6 -12.77 3.65 -4.44
CA ILE A 6 -12.39 4.52 -3.31
C ILE A 6 -13.17 4.17 -2.05
N GLU A 7 -14.48 3.98 -2.18
CA GLU A 7 -15.34 3.65 -1.04
C GLU A 7 -15.06 2.23 -0.51
N ILE A 8 -14.78 1.30 -1.42
CA ILE A 8 -14.41 -0.08 -1.06
C ILE A 8 -13.09 -0.08 -0.29
N ILE A 9 -12.11 0.67 -0.77
CA ILE A 9 -10.82 0.83 -0.10
C ILE A 9 -10.99 1.45 1.28
N TYR A 10 -11.79 2.53 1.39
CA TYR A 10 -12.06 3.17 2.67
C TYR A 10 -12.62 2.18 3.69
N LYS A 11 -13.66 1.45 3.33
CA LYS A 11 -14.29 0.45 4.23
C LYS A 11 -13.31 -0.61 4.71
N ASN A 12 -12.42 -1.06 3.85
CA ASN A 12 -11.48 -2.12 4.20
C ASN A 12 -10.26 -1.63 4.98
N LEU A 13 -9.71 -0.45 4.63
CA LEU A 13 -8.53 0.11 5.30
C LEU A 13 -8.84 0.70 6.67
N HIS A 14 -9.98 1.37 6.82
CA HIS A 14 -10.26 2.19 7.99
C HIS A 14 -11.14 1.52 9.03
N LEU A 15 -11.87 0.45 8.69
CA LEU A 15 -12.73 -0.23 9.68
C LEU A 15 -11.96 -0.68 10.92
N ASP A 16 -10.81 -1.29 10.76
CA ASP A 16 -10.00 -1.76 11.89
C ASP A 16 -9.27 -0.61 12.61
N PHE A 17 -8.78 0.38 11.85
CA PHE A 17 -8.05 1.53 12.39
C PHE A 17 -8.98 2.57 13.01
N VAL A 18 -10.04 2.94 12.30
CA VAL A 18 -11.00 3.97 12.74
C VAL A 18 -11.75 3.50 13.99
N ASN A 19 -12.22 2.26 14.03
CA ASN A 19 -12.90 1.70 15.19
C ASN A 19 -11.99 1.55 16.41
N LYS A 20 -10.69 1.35 16.19
CA LYS A 20 -9.72 1.23 17.28
C LYS A 20 -9.36 2.57 17.91
N TYR A 21 -9.23 3.63 17.10
CA TYR A 21 -8.67 4.91 17.54
C TYR A 21 -9.66 6.08 17.55
N PHE A 22 -10.77 6.00 16.80
CA PHE A 22 -11.72 7.10 16.62
C PHE A 22 -13.15 6.64 16.94
N LYS A 23 -13.61 6.99 18.13
CA LYS A 23 -14.97 6.64 18.62
C LYS A 23 -16.02 7.71 18.29
N ASN A 24 -15.62 8.86 17.73
CA ASN A 24 -16.51 10.00 17.50
C ASN A 24 -16.91 10.08 16.01
N GLU A 25 -18.21 10.12 15.73
CA GLU A 25 -18.77 10.19 14.36
C GLU A 25 -18.24 11.37 13.54
N LYS A 26 -18.05 12.55 14.16
CA LYS A 26 -17.51 13.73 13.45
C LYS A 26 -16.06 13.51 12.97
N GLN A 27 -15.26 12.84 13.78
CA GLN A 27 -13.88 12.49 13.39
C GLN A 27 -13.88 11.45 12.28
N GLN A 28 -14.76 10.46 12.34
CA GLN A 28 -14.90 9.45 11.28
C GLN A 28 -15.34 10.08 9.95
N GLN A 29 -16.30 11.01 9.97
CA GLN A 29 -16.74 11.73 8.78
C GLN A 29 -15.63 12.58 8.15
N LYS A 30 -14.80 13.26 8.98
CA LYS A 30 -13.67 14.03 8.51
C LYS A 30 -12.60 13.14 7.86
N ILE A 31 -12.32 11.99 8.46
CA ILE A 31 -11.37 11.00 7.92
C ILE A 31 -11.87 10.47 6.57
N HIS A 32 -13.15 10.14 6.47
CA HIS A 32 -13.77 9.67 5.22
C HIS A 32 -13.68 10.72 4.10
N LYS A 33 -13.99 11.97 4.40
CA LYS A 33 -13.87 13.07 3.44
C LYS A 33 -12.44 13.23 2.96
N ASN A 34 -11.47 13.30 3.87
CA ASN A 34 -10.05 13.47 3.53
C ASN A 34 -9.53 12.28 2.70
N HIS A 35 -9.93 11.05 3.02
CA HIS A 35 -9.60 9.87 2.26
C HIS A 35 -10.10 9.98 0.82
N ASN A 36 -11.37 10.29 0.62
CA ASN A 36 -11.97 10.39 -0.70
C ASN A 36 -11.32 11.51 -1.54
N GLU A 37 -11.05 12.67 -0.95
CA GLU A 37 -10.36 13.78 -1.61
C GLU A 37 -8.93 13.39 -2.01
N TRP A 38 -8.20 12.73 -1.12
CA TRP A 38 -6.84 12.26 -1.39
C TRP A 38 -6.80 11.30 -2.58
N TYR A 39 -7.66 10.27 -2.57
CA TYR A 39 -7.70 9.30 -3.67
C TYR A 39 -8.13 9.92 -5.00
N LYS A 40 -9.09 10.84 -5.00
CA LYS A 40 -9.52 11.55 -6.23
C LYS A 40 -8.38 12.33 -6.87
N ILE A 41 -7.54 12.96 -6.07
CA ILE A 41 -6.36 13.68 -6.55
C ILE A 41 -5.33 12.71 -7.15
N HIS A 42 -5.05 11.60 -6.45
CA HIS A 42 -3.94 10.70 -6.80
C HIS A 42 -4.30 9.66 -7.88
N ILE A 43 -5.58 9.39 -8.09
CA ILE A 43 -6.04 8.45 -9.14
C ILE A 43 -5.63 8.90 -10.55
N SER A 44 -5.48 10.21 -10.76
CA SER A 44 -5.10 10.83 -12.03
C SER A 44 -3.66 11.37 -12.04
N SER A 45 -2.90 11.13 -10.98
CA SER A 45 -1.51 11.57 -10.89
C SER A 45 -0.59 10.62 -11.65
N PHE A 46 0.33 11.18 -12.47
CA PHE A 46 1.33 10.39 -13.17
C PHE A 46 2.36 9.74 -12.23
N ASP A 47 2.55 10.34 -11.04
CA ASP A 47 3.52 9.86 -10.06
C ASP A 47 2.95 8.80 -9.11
N TYR A 48 1.67 8.43 -9.27
CA TYR A 48 0.99 7.52 -8.36
C TYR A 48 0.23 6.43 -9.11
N SER A 49 0.52 5.19 -8.80
CA SER A 49 -0.18 4.03 -9.37
C SER A 49 -0.85 3.23 -8.26
N ILE A 50 -2.11 2.87 -8.44
CA ILE A 50 -2.88 2.07 -7.48
C ILE A 50 -3.50 0.88 -8.21
N TYR A 51 -3.23 -0.32 -7.71
CA TYR A 51 -3.78 -1.58 -8.20
C TYR A 51 -4.69 -2.16 -7.14
N VAL A 52 -5.93 -2.45 -7.54
CA VAL A 52 -6.94 -3.11 -6.71
C VAL A 52 -7.07 -4.55 -7.19
N PHE A 53 -7.11 -5.48 -6.26
CA PHE A 53 -7.26 -6.90 -6.50
C PHE A 53 -8.59 -7.36 -5.93
N GLU A 54 -9.36 -8.07 -6.74
CA GLU A 54 -10.66 -8.63 -6.41
C GLU A 54 -10.63 -10.15 -6.62
N ASP A 55 -11.49 -10.88 -5.93
CA ASP A 55 -11.71 -12.30 -6.18
C ASP A 55 -12.74 -12.54 -7.32
N GLU A 56 -13.07 -13.81 -7.56
CA GLU A 56 -14.03 -14.19 -8.60
C GLU A 56 -15.46 -13.67 -8.35
N LYS A 57 -15.76 -13.23 -7.12
CA LYS A 57 -17.04 -12.64 -6.73
C LYS A 57 -17.02 -11.12 -6.75
N ASN A 58 -15.92 -10.51 -7.18
CA ASN A 58 -15.63 -9.08 -7.11
C ASN A 58 -15.53 -8.54 -5.67
N ASP A 59 -15.19 -9.41 -4.72
CA ASP A 59 -14.89 -8.97 -3.36
C ASP A 59 -13.47 -8.42 -3.28
N PHE A 60 -13.31 -7.31 -2.56
CA PHE A 60 -12.01 -6.65 -2.37
C PHE A 60 -11.04 -7.57 -1.61
N VAL A 61 -9.95 -7.93 -2.24
CA VAL A 61 -8.88 -8.77 -1.70
C VAL A 61 -7.72 -7.94 -1.19
N ALA A 62 -7.19 -7.04 -2.01
CA ALA A 62 -5.99 -6.26 -1.68
C ALA A 62 -5.88 -4.99 -2.52
N MET A 63 -4.97 -4.12 -2.08
CA MET A 63 -4.52 -2.96 -2.82
C MET A 63 -2.99 -2.88 -2.75
N ALA A 64 -2.36 -2.53 -3.86
CA ALA A 64 -0.96 -2.13 -3.91
C ALA A 64 -0.86 -0.73 -4.50
N SER A 65 -0.04 0.13 -3.90
CA SER A 65 0.18 1.49 -4.38
C SER A 65 1.67 1.79 -4.53
N TYR A 66 1.98 2.60 -5.53
CA TYR A 66 3.33 3.02 -5.89
C TYR A 66 3.35 4.53 -6.04
N GLU A 67 4.28 5.18 -5.36
CA GLU A 67 4.56 6.61 -5.48
C GLU A 67 5.95 6.77 -6.08
N VAL A 68 6.01 7.33 -7.29
CA VAL A 68 7.26 7.51 -8.04
C VAL A 68 7.96 8.80 -7.59
N LEU A 69 9.20 8.66 -7.16
CA LEU A 69 10.09 9.76 -6.77
C LEU A 69 11.38 9.63 -7.58
N THR A 70 11.42 10.30 -8.73
CA THR A 70 12.54 10.21 -9.70
C THR A 70 12.73 8.78 -10.23
N ASP A 71 13.82 8.10 -9.89
CA ASP A 71 14.11 6.71 -10.30
C ASP A 71 13.80 5.66 -9.23
N THR A 72 13.09 6.06 -8.17
CA THR A 72 12.70 5.22 -7.04
C THR A 72 11.19 5.29 -6.85
N ALA A 73 10.55 4.16 -6.57
CA ALA A 73 9.14 4.14 -6.20
C ALA A 73 8.93 3.55 -4.79
N LYS A 74 8.17 4.26 -3.98
CA LYS A 74 7.69 3.75 -2.68
C LYS A 74 6.50 2.83 -2.93
N VAL A 75 6.57 1.60 -2.42
CA VAL A 75 5.51 0.60 -2.54
C VAL A 75 4.84 0.35 -1.20
N LYS A 76 3.50 0.30 -1.22
CA LYS A 76 2.68 -0.10 -0.09
C LYS A 76 1.72 -1.21 -0.54
N ILE A 77 1.47 -2.17 0.33
CA ILE A 77 0.48 -3.23 0.11
C ILE A 77 -0.47 -3.30 1.29
N TYR A 78 -1.74 -3.46 1.00
CA TYR A 78 -2.76 -3.78 1.97
C TYR A 78 -3.51 -5.05 1.55
N LEU A 79 -3.67 -5.97 2.48
CA LEU A 79 -4.45 -7.19 2.30
C LEU A 79 -5.64 -7.17 3.25
N ASN A 80 -6.83 -7.37 2.69
CA ASN A 80 -8.05 -7.52 3.45
C ASN A 80 -7.91 -8.66 4.48
N LYS A 81 -8.34 -8.44 5.71
CA LYS A 81 -8.17 -9.34 6.84
C LYS A 81 -8.66 -10.78 6.58
N TYR A 82 -9.71 -10.95 5.79
CA TYR A 82 -10.26 -12.26 5.46
C TYR A 82 -9.39 -13.09 4.51
N PHE A 83 -8.40 -12.45 3.87
CA PHE A 83 -7.48 -13.10 2.93
C PHE A 83 -6.06 -13.25 3.50
N ARG A 84 -5.83 -12.80 4.75
CA ARG A 84 -4.52 -12.94 5.42
C ARG A 84 -4.20 -14.39 5.75
N ASN A 85 -2.92 -14.69 5.91
CA ASN A 85 -2.39 -16.02 6.25
C ASN A 85 -2.75 -17.15 5.26
N LYS A 86 -3.06 -16.81 4.00
CA LYS A 86 -3.41 -17.74 2.93
C LYS A 86 -2.44 -17.69 1.74
N GLY A 87 -1.29 -17.03 1.90
CA GLY A 87 -0.28 -16.89 0.84
C GLY A 87 -0.56 -15.85 -0.25
N TYR A 88 -1.68 -15.13 -0.19
CA TYR A 88 -2.06 -14.14 -1.21
C TYR A 88 -1.09 -12.96 -1.30
N SER A 89 -0.54 -12.48 -0.17
CA SER A 89 0.30 -11.28 -0.14
C SER A 89 1.49 -11.36 -1.06
N GLN A 90 2.17 -12.51 -1.10
CA GLN A 90 3.35 -12.70 -1.93
C GLN A 90 3.00 -12.65 -3.43
N LYS A 91 1.93 -13.33 -3.82
CA LYS A 91 1.44 -13.34 -5.20
C LYS A 91 1.01 -11.94 -5.65
N ILE A 92 0.22 -11.25 -4.82
CA ILE A 92 -0.29 -9.91 -5.10
C ILE A 92 0.85 -8.90 -5.23
N LEU A 93 1.84 -8.94 -4.31
CA LEU A 93 3.00 -8.06 -4.39
C LEU A 93 3.80 -8.30 -5.67
N SER A 94 4.08 -9.55 -6.01
CA SER A 94 4.80 -9.91 -7.23
C SER A 94 4.06 -9.48 -8.50
N GLU A 95 2.76 -9.73 -8.56
CA GLU A 95 1.92 -9.36 -9.70
C GLU A 95 1.79 -7.84 -9.85
N SER A 96 1.61 -7.10 -8.75
CA SER A 96 1.54 -5.64 -8.77
C SER A 96 2.85 -4.99 -9.20
N ILE A 97 4.00 -5.52 -8.75
CA ILE A 97 5.32 -5.07 -9.20
C ILE A 97 5.47 -5.28 -10.71
N GLY A 98 5.09 -6.46 -11.22
CA GLY A 98 5.15 -6.75 -12.64
C GLY A 98 4.33 -5.78 -13.48
N LYS A 99 3.09 -5.49 -13.06
CA LYS A 99 2.22 -4.52 -13.73
C LYS A 99 2.78 -3.10 -13.67
N PHE A 100 3.25 -2.67 -12.49
CA PHE A 100 3.81 -1.34 -12.30
C PHE A 100 5.01 -1.08 -13.21
N LEU A 101 5.93 -2.04 -13.33
CA LEU A 101 7.16 -1.91 -14.13
C LEU A 101 6.92 -1.94 -15.65
N GLN A 102 5.77 -2.39 -16.12
CA GLN A 102 5.43 -2.29 -17.54
C GLN A 102 5.31 -0.83 -18.00
N ASP A 103 4.78 0.04 -17.14
CA ASP A 103 4.51 1.44 -17.43
C ASP A 103 5.57 2.39 -16.87
N ASN A 104 6.46 1.91 -15.96
CA ASN A 104 7.44 2.73 -15.25
C ASN A 104 8.86 2.14 -15.39
N LYS A 105 9.35 2.07 -16.63
CA LYS A 105 10.64 1.44 -16.98
C LYS A 105 11.87 2.21 -16.48
N GLU A 106 11.71 3.49 -16.17
CA GLU A 106 12.75 4.37 -15.64
C GLU A 106 13.02 4.15 -14.14
N VAL A 107 12.11 3.50 -13.43
CA VAL A 107 12.27 3.18 -12.02
C VAL A 107 13.35 2.11 -11.85
N LYS A 108 14.35 2.41 -11.02
CA LYS A 108 15.50 1.53 -10.74
C LYS A 108 15.41 0.88 -9.36
N TYR A 109 14.70 1.51 -8.44
CA TYR A 109 14.60 1.06 -7.06
C TYR A 109 13.15 1.04 -6.59
N LEU A 110 12.80 0.00 -5.83
CA LEU A 110 11.56 -0.02 -5.05
C LEU A 110 11.93 0.11 -3.57
N GLN A 111 11.17 0.92 -2.84
CA GLN A 111 11.31 1.11 -1.40
C GLN A 111 10.03 0.75 -0.67
N ALA A 112 10.15 0.01 0.43
CA ALA A 112 9.05 -0.26 1.36
C ALA A 112 9.40 0.25 2.75
N TYR A 113 8.47 0.96 3.36
CA TYR A 113 8.57 1.50 4.71
C TYR A 113 7.80 0.57 5.64
N ILE A 114 8.49 -0.10 6.55
CA ILE A 114 7.92 -1.16 7.37
C ILE A 114 8.22 -0.88 8.85
N LEU A 115 7.17 -0.88 9.68
CA LEU A 115 7.35 -0.78 11.13
C LEU A 115 8.17 -1.96 11.66
N GLU A 116 9.02 -1.71 12.64
CA GLU A 116 9.95 -2.72 13.18
C GLU A 116 9.23 -3.96 13.70
N GLU A 117 8.06 -3.78 14.32
CA GLU A 117 7.23 -4.86 14.85
C GLU A 117 6.39 -5.59 13.79
N ASN A 118 6.33 -5.07 12.55
CA ASN A 118 5.52 -5.70 11.48
C ASN A 118 6.29 -6.82 10.79
N ILE A 119 6.50 -7.93 11.52
CA ILE A 119 7.24 -9.10 11.05
C ILE A 119 6.61 -9.71 9.79
N ALA A 120 5.28 -9.71 9.71
CA ALA A 120 4.58 -10.25 8.53
C ALA A 120 4.94 -9.49 7.25
N SER A 121 4.91 -8.16 7.28
CA SER A 121 5.31 -7.34 6.13
C SER A 121 6.80 -7.52 5.79
N LYS A 122 7.69 -7.52 6.79
CA LYS A 122 9.12 -7.76 6.54
C LYS A 122 9.33 -9.04 5.74
N LYS A 123 8.75 -10.15 6.19
CA LYS A 123 8.87 -11.45 5.52
C LYS A 123 8.34 -11.42 4.08
N ILE A 124 7.21 -10.75 3.83
CA ILE A 124 6.64 -10.64 2.48
C ILE A 124 7.58 -9.87 1.55
N PHE A 125 8.10 -8.73 2.00
CA PHE A 125 9.00 -7.91 1.20
C PHE A 125 10.37 -8.56 1.02
N GLU A 126 10.95 -9.19 2.03
CA GLU A 126 12.19 -9.96 1.92
C GLU A 126 12.07 -11.10 0.91
N ASN A 127 10.98 -11.87 0.95
CA ASN A 127 10.70 -12.91 -0.04
C ASN A 127 10.51 -12.37 -1.47
N ALA A 128 10.13 -11.10 -1.61
CA ALA A 128 10.05 -10.42 -2.89
C ALA A 128 11.39 -9.79 -3.34
N GLY A 129 12.47 -10.01 -2.57
CA GLY A 129 13.81 -9.55 -2.91
C GLY A 129 14.14 -8.13 -2.40
N PHE A 130 13.40 -7.62 -1.44
CA PHE A 130 13.75 -6.39 -0.74
C PHE A 130 14.72 -6.72 0.41
N ASN A 131 15.66 -5.83 0.66
CA ASN A 131 16.61 -5.95 1.74
C ASN A 131 16.56 -4.70 2.63
N TYR A 132 16.68 -4.90 3.94
CA TYR A 132 16.82 -3.78 4.87
C TYR A 132 18.13 -3.06 4.60
N ASN A 133 18.07 -1.75 4.35
CA ASN A 133 19.24 -0.94 4.00
C ASN A 133 19.93 -0.29 5.21
N ASN A 134 19.56 -0.70 6.42
CA ASN A 134 20.04 -0.14 7.70
C ASN A 134 19.66 1.34 7.94
N GLU A 135 18.64 1.84 7.26
CA GLU A 135 18.11 3.19 7.45
C GLU A 135 16.71 3.14 8.06
N LYS A 136 16.40 4.16 8.85
CA LYS A 136 15.10 4.38 9.43
C LYS A 136 14.65 5.81 9.16
N GLU A 137 13.34 6.02 9.05
CA GLU A 137 12.74 7.34 8.83
C GLU A 137 11.50 7.51 9.71
N ILE A 138 11.38 8.68 10.36
CA ILE A 138 10.16 9.07 11.06
C ILE A 138 9.24 9.73 10.04
N CYS A 139 8.09 9.10 9.78
CA CYS A 139 7.11 9.60 8.83
C CYS A 139 6.16 10.63 9.47
N ASN A 140 5.28 11.22 8.64
CA ASN A 140 4.33 12.27 9.07
C ASN A 140 3.32 11.81 10.13
N ASP A 141 3.14 10.52 10.33
CA ASP A 141 2.33 9.91 11.38
C ASP A 141 3.06 9.83 12.74
N GLY A 142 4.35 10.26 12.78
CA GLY A 142 5.21 10.22 13.96
C GLY A 142 5.81 8.85 14.27
N LEU A 143 5.60 7.85 13.41
CA LEU A 143 6.14 6.50 13.57
C LEU A 143 7.47 6.34 12.84
N GLU A 144 8.38 5.54 13.43
CA GLU A 144 9.67 5.21 12.84
C GLU A 144 9.54 3.94 11.99
N TYR A 145 9.94 4.04 10.73
CA TYR A 145 9.91 2.95 9.76
C TYR A 145 11.32 2.51 9.38
N GLN A 146 11.53 1.21 9.28
CA GLN A 146 12.68 0.63 8.62
C GLN A 146 12.50 0.69 7.11
N ILE A 147 13.56 1.04 6.37
CA ILE A 147 13.53 1.17 4.91
C ILE A 147 14.09 -0.09 4.27
N PHE A 148 13.26 -0.77 3.49
CA PHE A 148 13.64 -1.94 2.70
C PHE A 148 13.72 -1.54 1.24
N ILE A 149 14.80 -1.93 0.56
CA ILE A 149 15.08 -1.56 -0.83
C ILE A 149 15.22 -2.81 -1.69
N LYS A 150 14.62 -2.75 -2.87
CA LYS A 150 14.86 -3.69 -3.96
C LYS A 150 15.43 -2.93 -5.15
N LYS A 151 16.64 -3.28 -5.57
CA LYS A 151 17.21 -2.82 -6.82
C LYS A 151 16.59 -3.63 -7.97
N LEU A 152 16.12 -2.93 -8.97
CA LEU A 152 15.64 -3.49 -10.23
C LEU A 152 16.81 -3.61 -11.20
N GLN A 153 16.72 -4.54 -12.10
CA GLN A 153 17.78 -4.73 -13.12
C GLN A 153 17.70 -3.64 -14.18
#